data_4862b88c01783e80cba960d275706655
#
_entry.id   4862b88c01783e80cba960d275706655
#
_cell.length_a   1.000
_cell.length_b   1.000
_cell.length_c   1.000
_cell.angle_alpha   90.00
_cell.angle_beta   90.00
_cell.angle_gamma   90.00
#
_symmetry.space_group_name_H-M   'P 1'
#
loop_
_entity.id
_entity.type
_entity.pdbx_description
1 polymer ?
#
loop_
_entity_poly.entity_id
_entity_poly.type
_entity_poly.pdbx_seq_one_letter_code
_entity_poly.pdbx_strand_id
1 'polypeptide(L)'
;MAPQQSQADQGDGEKLQKVLAAQGLGSRRQMENWITEGRVSVNGTLAHLGQRVSAADQLEVDGQRLGDRRANAPQFLVLNKAGGTVCSRRDPEKRPTIFDQLPRLREGRWITVGRLDMATTGLLLLTNDGELAHKLMHPSTGMDREYAVRINRKLDDDALQQLLSGVVVEGEQMRFSDIRYYNGSENNFWYHVALMEGKNREVRRLFDAVGATVSRLKRVRYGPVILPSWLTVGQWASMQLDDIRRLYKLLRMPTAKSVDSQAAQRLKRSKVAKTSCLVPYPDLPER
;
A
#
# COMPACT_ATOMS: atom_id res chain seq x y z
N MET A 1 -11.93 -45.23 -17.41
CA MET A 1 -11.63 -44.94 -16.01
C MET A 1 -11.12 -43.49 -15.94
N ALA A 2 -11.94 -42.61 -15.45
CA ALA A 2 -11.51 -41.21 -15.22
C ALA A 2 -10.67 -41.13 -13.97
N PRO A 3 -9.59 -40.32 -13.90
CA PRO A 3 -8.81 -40.16 -12.70
C PRO A 3 -9.63 -39.38 -11.67
N GLN A 4 -9.81 -39.99 -10.50
CA GLN A 4 -10.39 -39.36 -9.32
C GLN A 4 -9.54 -38.12 -8.94
N GLN A 5 -10.12 -36.93 -9.06
CA GLN A 5 -9.60 -35.71 -8.44
C GLN A 5 -9.61 -35.92 -6.92
N SER A 6 -8.43 -36.04 -6.33
CA SER A 6 -8.25 -36.15 -4.91
C SER A 6 -8.74 -34.86 -4.24
N GLN A 7 -9.81 -34.94 -3.47
CA GLN A 7 -10.27 -33.98 -2.48
C GLN A 7 -9.27 -33.94 -1.31
N ALA A 8 -8.15 -33.29 -1.48
CA ALA A 8 -7.15 -33.13 -0.41
C ALA A 8 -6.45 -31.77 -0.57
N ASP A 9 -7.16 -30.66 -0.35
CA ASP A 9 -6.47 -29.39 -0.15
C ASP A 9 -7.35 -28.34 0.57
N GLN A 10 -8.06 -28.72 1.62
CA GLN A 10 -8.63 -27.79 2.61
C GLN A 10 -7.78 -27.81 3.90
N GLY A 11 -6.45 -27.82 3.76
CA GLY A 11 -5.52 -27.78 4.88
C GLY A 11 -5.30 -26.36 5.41
N ASP A 12 -5.01 -26.29 6.71
CA ASP A 12 -4.76 -25.08 7.53
C ASP A 12 -3.44 -24.32 7.18
N GLY A 13 -2.98 -24.40 5.90
CA GLY A 13 -1.73 -23.81 5.40
C GLY A 13 -1.90 -22.50 4.64
N GLU A 14 -0.80 -21.83 4.39
CA GLU A 14 -0.79 -20.63 3.53
C GLU A 14 -0.71 -21.01 2.04
N LYS A 15 -1.33 -20.22 1.16
CA LYS A 15 -1.22 -20.43 -0.28
C LYS A 15 0.25 -20.35 -0.72
N LEU A 16 0.73 -21.35 -1.46
CA LEU A 16 2.13 -21.47 -1.89
C LEU A 16 2.63 -20.21 -2.60
N GLN A 17 1.88 -19.62 -3.54
CA GLN A 17 2.28 -18.39 -4.21
C GLN A 17 2.41 -17.18 -3.26
N LYS A 18 1.66 -17.16 -2.13
CA LYS A 18 1.83 -16.12 -1.10
C LYS A 18 3.16 -16.30 -0.38
N VAL A 19 3.49 -17.52 -0.03
CA VAL A 19 4.74 -17.87 0.67
C VAL A 19 5.96 -17.55 -0.19
N LEU A 20 5.99 -18.01 -1.44
CA LEU A 20 7.07 -17.74 -2.39
C LEU A 20 7.26 -16.22 -2.63
N ALA A 21 6.15 -15.47 -2.80
CA ALA A 21 6.20 -14.03 -2.96
C ALA A 21 6.72 -13.30 -1.70
N ALA A 22 6.43 -13.80 -0.52
CA ALA A 22 6.94 -13.24 0.75
C ALA A 22 8.45 -13.41 0.89
N GLN A 23 9.05 -14.46 0.30
CA GLN A 23 10.49 -14.66 0.24
C GLN A 23 11.19 -13.74 -0.78
N GLY A 24 10.44 -12.95 -1.54
CA GLY A 24 10.99 -11.96 -2.48
C GLY A 24 11.26 -12.47 -3.88
N LEU A 25 10.91 -13.72 -4.19
CA LEU A 25 11.14 -14.35 -5.50
C LEU A 25 10.36 -13.68 -6.64
N GLY A 26 9.22 -13.04 -6.32
CA GLY A 26 8.42 -12.36 -7.33
C GLY A 26 7.05 -11.90 -6.85
N SER A 27 6.17 -11.55 -7.77
CA SER A 27 4.75 -11.28 -7.46
C SER A 27 3.98 -12.60 -7.27
N ARG A 28 2.82 -12.57 -6.57
CA ARG A 28 1.96 -13.75 -6.44
C ARG A 28 1.60 -14.34 -7.82
N ARG A 29 1.22 -13.50 -8.79
CA ARG A 29 0.95 -13.93 -10.17
C ARG A 29 2.17 -14.56 -10.86
N GLN A 30 3.35 -14.02 -10.62
CA GLN A 30 4.58 -14.59 -11.15
C GLN A 30 4.87 -15.96 -10.52
N MET A 31 4.59 -16.11 -9.23
CA MET A 31 4.72 -17.42 -8.56
C MET A 31 3.69 -18.43 -9.06
N GLU A 32 2.46 -17.99 -9.34
CA GLU A 32 1.44 -18.81 -9.99
C GLU A 32 1.90 -19.30 -11.38
N ASN A 33 2.53 -18.43 -12.18
CA ASN A 33 3.13 -18.83 -13.45
C ASN A 33 4.24 -19.87 -13.25
N TRP A 34 5.16 -19.67 -12.30
CA TRP A 34 6.23 -20.63 -12.02
C TRP A 34 5.70 -21.99 -11.55
N ILE A 35 4.61 -22.00 -10.77
CA ILE A 35 3.92 -23.23 -10.39
C ILE A 35 3.35 -23.93 -11.63
N THR A 36 2.68 -23.19 -12.52
CA THR A 36 2.11 -23.73 -13.75
C THR A 36 3.19 -24.23 -14.74
N GLU A 37 4.35 -23.57 -14.75
CA GLU A 37 5.51 -23.95 -15.56
C GLU A 37 6.25 -25.19 -14.99
N GLY A 38 5.81 -25.75 -13.86
CA GLY A 38 6.46 -26.90 -13.21
C GLY A 38 7.81 -26.62 -12.58
N ARG A 39 8.11 -25.34 -12.27
CA ARG A 39 9.38 -24.90 -11.69
C ARG A 39 9.43 -25.02 -10.17
N VAL A 40 8.30 -25.27 -9.52
CA VAL A 40 8.16 -25.31 -8.07
C VAL A 40 7.81 -26.71 -7.62
N SER A 41 8.53 -27.22 -6.61
CA SER A 41 8.19 -28.46 -5.92
C SER A 41 8.01 -28.24 -4.41
N VAL A 42 7.18 -29.10 -3.82
CA VAL A 42 6.89 -29.16 -2.39
C VAL A 42 7.16 -30.57 -1.92
N ASN A 43 8.09 -30.75 -0.98
CA ASN A 43 8.49 -32.06 -0.48
C ASN A 43 8.90 -33.03 -1.61
N GLY A 44 9.58 -32.51 -2.65
CA GLY A 44 10.05 -33.30 -3.80
C GLY A 44 8.98 -33.61 -4.87
N THR A 45 7.74 -33.16 -4.70
CA THR A 45 6.65 -33.34 -5.66
C THR A 45 6.32 -32.02 -6.35
N LEU A 46 6.05 -32.04 -7.66
CA LEU A 46 5.65 -30.84 -8.41
C LEU A 46 4.41 -30.18 -7.79
N ALA A 47 4.50 -28.89 -7.60
CA ALA A 47 3.42 -28.10 -7.01
C ALA A 47 2.30 -27.84 -8.05
N HIS A 48 1.08 -27.62 -7.55
CA HIS A 48 -0.08 -27.26 -8.36
C HIS A 48 -0.68 -25.90 -7.93
N LEU A 49 -1.44 -25.28 -8.83
CA LEU A 49 -2.11 -24.01 -8.53
C LEU A 49 -3.10 -24.19 -7.37
N GLY A 50 -3.08 -23.21 -6.44
CA GLY A 50 -3.95 -23.23 -5.27
C GLY A 50 -3.38 -24.01 -4.08
N GLN A 51 -2.30 -24.76 -4.25
CA GLN A 51 -1.67 -25.56 -3.19
C GLN A 51 -1.38 -24.71 -1.95
N ARG A 52 -1.67 -25.29 -0.80
CA ARG A 52 -1.35 -24.72 0.51
C ARG A 52 -0.15 -25.44 1.11
N VAL A 53 0.62 -24.70 1.88
CA VAL A 53 1.85 -25.22 2.50
C VAL A 53 1.97 -24.75 3.94
N SER A 54 2.52 -25.60 4.78
CA SER A 54 2.83 -25.36 6.19
C SER A 54 4.27 -24.88 6.37
N ALA A 55 4.64 -24.47 7.58
CA ALA A 55 6.03 -24.10 7.88
C ALA A 55 7.01 -25.27 7.79
N ALA A 56 6.51 -26.52 7.92
CA ALA A 56 7.32 -27.73 7.87
C ALA A 56 7.65 -28.20 6.44
N ASP A 57 6.90 -27.72 5.42
CA ASP A 57 7.09 -28.16 4.04
C ASP A 57 8.38 -27.61 3.44
N GLN A 58 9.12 -28.46 2.74
CA GLN A 58 10.31 -28.11 2.00
C GLN A 58 9.90 -27.59 0.62
N LEU A 59 10.34 -26.37 0.30
CA LEU A 59 10.04 -25.73 -0.97
C LEU A 59 11.31 -25.67 -1.82
N GLU A 60 11.16 -25.97 -3.11
CA GLU A 60 12.22 -25.86 -4.10
C GLU A 60 11.72 -25.08 -5.32
N VAL A 61 12.62 -24.31 -5.92
CA VAL A 61 12.38 -23.60 -7.17
C VAL A 61 13.55 -23.91 -8.11
N ASP A 62 13.26 -24.38 -9.32
CA ASP A 62 14.27 -24.80 -10.32
C ASP A 62 15.28 -25.79 -9.73
N GLY A 63 14.82 -26.72 -8.88
CA GLY A 63 15.66 -27.71 -8.21
C GLY A 63 16.52 -27.17 -7.06
N GLN A 64 16.42 -25.88 -6.76
CA GLN A 64 17.13 -25.29 -5.62
C GLN A 64 16.23 -25.16 -4.40
N ARG A 65 16.65 -25.75 -3.29
CA ARG A 65 15.92 -25.66 -2.03
C ARG A 65 15.91 -24.22 -1.51
N LEU A 66 14.72 -23.75 -1.19
CA LEU A 66 14.58 -22.45 -0.53
C LEU A 66 15.00 -22.58 0.94
N GLY A 67 15.73 -21.60 1.42
CA GLY A 67 16.17 -21.54 2.81
C GLY A 67 15.00 -21.45 3.80
N ASP A 68 15.28 -21.70 5.07
CA ASP A 68 14.29 -21.63 6.13
C ASP A 68 13.50 -20.32 6.08
N ARG A 69 12.19 -20.44 6.27
CA ARG A 69 11.24 -19.31 6.32
C ARG A 69 11.52 -18.45 7.56
N ARG A 70 12.58 -17.65 7.52
CA ARG A 70 12.76 -16.65 8.58
C ARG A 70 11.70 -15.59 8.40
N ALA A 71 10.89 -15.40 9.43
CA ALA A 71 9.95 -14.28 9.47
C ALA A 71 10.79 -12.98 9.41
N ASN A 72 10.76 -12.30 8.26
CA ASN A 72 11.43 -11.02 8.10
C ASN A 72 10.81 -10.01 9.05
N ALA A 73 11.65 -9.28 9.77
CA ALA A 73 11.15 -8.17 10.58
C ALA A 73 10.36 -7.20 9.68
N PRO A 74 9.11 -6.86 10.03
CA PRO A 74 8.32 -5.95 9.25
C PRO A 74 9.00 -4.59 9.19
N GLN A 75 9.15 -4.09 7.97
CA GLN A 75 9.68 -2.76 7.69
C GLN A 75 8.57 -1.91 7.07
N PHE A 76 8.56 -0.64 7.42
CA PHE A 76 7.56 0.29 6.94
C PHE A 76 8.22 1.63 6.58
N LEU A 77 7.99 2.09 5.37
CA LEU A 77 8.49 3.37 4.87
C LEU A 77 7.36 4.36 4.62
N VAL A 78 7.66 5.59 4.93
CA VAL A 78 6.91 6.77 4.51
C VAL A 78 7.72 7.43 3.38
N LEU A 79 7.14 7.54 2.20
CA LEU A 79 7.73 8.20 1.03
C LEU A 79 6.94 9.47 0.71
N ASN A 80 7.62 10.59 0.55
CA ASN A 80 7.03 11.79 -0.07
C ASN A 80 7.24 11.71 -1.59
N LYS A 81 6.31 11.01 -2.27
CA LYS A 81 6.42 10.73 -3.70
C LYS A 81 6.52 12.01 -4.52
N ALA A 82 7.50 12.10 -5.39
CA ALA A 82 7.61 13.18 -6.37
C ALA A 82 6.61 13.02 -7.52
N GLY A 83 6.20 14.13 -8.12
CA GLY A 83 5.53 14.12 -9.41
C GLY A 83 6.44 13.57 -10.51
N GLY A 84 5.86 13.02 -11.57
CA GLY A 84 6.62 12.43 -12.67
C GLY A 84 7.15 11.01 -12.43
N THR A 85 7.00 10.45 -11.21
CA THR A 85 7.40 9.07 -10.93
C THR A 85 6.18 8.13 -10.91
N VAL A 86 6.35 6.90 -11.36
CA VAL A 86 5.28 5.89 -11.40
C VAL A 86 5.38 4.88 -10.27
N CYS A 87 4.22 4.40 -9.78
CA CYS A 87 4.11 3.37 -8.73
C CYS A 87 4.15 1.95 -9.32
N SER A 88 4.98 1.71 -10.32
CA SER A 88 5.17 0.41 -10.96
C SER A 88 6.63 -0.05 -10.85
N ARG A 89 6.84 -1.36 -10.77
CA ARG A 89 8.20 -1.95 -10.83
C ARG A 89 8.73 -2.07 -12.25
N ARG A 90 7.82 -2.16 -13.21
CA ARG A 90 8.15 -2.19 -14.64
C ARG A 90 7.27 -1.16 -15.31
N ASP A 91 7.89 -0.24 -15.98
CA ASP A 91 7.20 0.74 -16.80
C ASP A 91 7.57 0.53 -18.27
N PRO A 92 6.60 0.26 -19.16
CA PRO A 92 6.86 0.06 -20.58
C PRO A 92 7.54 1.26 -21.24
N GLU A 93 7.23 2.46 -20.75
CA GLU A 93 7.77 3.73 -21.26
C GLU A 93 9.09 4.12 -20.58
N LYS A 94 9.67 3.25 -19.74
CA LYS A 94 10.93 3.49 -19.01
C LYS A 94 10.97 4.78 -18.19
N ARG A 95 9.79 5.24 -17.71
CA ARG A 95 9.71 6.42 -16.82
C ARG A 95 10.32 6.08 -15.45
N PRO A 96 10.83 7.07 -14.72
CA PRO A 96 11.34 6.88 -13.37
C PRO A 96 10.27 6.24 -12.45
N THR A 97 10.68 5.24 -11.70
CA THR A 97 9.79 4.55 -10.75
C THR A 97 10.09 4.96 -9.31
N ILE A 98 9.12 4.81 -8.43
CA ILE A 98 9.35 5.03 -7.00
C ILE A 98 10.39 4.05 -6.43
N PHE A 99 10.56 2.87 -7.05
CA PHE A 99 11.45 1.82 -6.55
C PHE A 99 12.92 2.13 -6.79
N ASP A 100 13.27 3.01 -7.74
CA ASP A 100 14.64 3.37 -8.08
C ASP A 100 15.38 4.08 -6.93
N GLN A 101 14.63 4.74 -6.05
CA GLN A 101 15.16 5.50 -4.91
C GLN A 101 15.02 4.79 -3.56
N LEU A 102 14.33 3.64 -3.51
CA LEU A 102 14.10 2.93 -2.26
C LEU A 102 15.33 2.11 -1.83
N PRO A 103 15.54 1.92 -0.53
CA PRO A 103 16.61 1.07 -0.05
C PRO A 103 16.34 -0.38 -0.45
N ARG A 104 17.42 -1.10 -0.76
CA ARG A 104 17.33 -2.54 -1.02
C ARG A 104 16.98 -3.29 0.26
N LEU A 105 16.00 -4.18 0.17
CA LEU A 105 15.74 -5.17 1.21
C LEU A 105 16.76 -6.31 1.08
N ARG A 106 17.16 -6.90 2.20
CA ARG A 106 17.98 -8.12 2.17
C ARG A 106 17.17 -9.30 1.68
N GLU A 107 15.94 -9.38 2.14
CA GLU A 107 14.97 -10.43 1.80
C GLU A 107 13.59 -9.79 1.59
N GLY A 108 12.78 -10.39 0.72
CA GLY A 108 11.47 -9.87 0.40
C GLY A 108 11.51 -8.70 -0.60
N ARG A 109 10.45 -7.94 -0.63
CA ARG A 109 10.29 -6.80 -1.55
C ARG A 109 9.41 -5.72 -0.94
N TRP A 110 9.61 -4.47 -1.35
CA TRP A 110 8.70 -3.40 -1.02
C TRP A 110 7.35 -3.59 -1.70
N ILE A 111 6.29 -3.40 -0.94
CA ILE A 111 4.89 -3.43 -1.38
C ILE A 111 4.31 -2.06 -1.07
N THR A 112 3.71 -1.41 -2.06
CA THR A 112 3.04 -0.12 -1.86
C THR A 112 1.67 -0.33 -1.22
N VAL A 113 1.32 0.51 -0.27
CA VAL A 113 -0.04 0.61 0.26
C VAL A 113 -0.84 1.56 -0.63
N GLY A 114 -1.50 0.97 -1.62
CA GLY A 114 -2.16 1.71 -2.69
C GLY A 114 -1.17 2.29 -3.71
N ARG A 115 -1.69 3.20 -4.51
CA ARG A 115 -0.93 3.90 -5.55
C ARG A 115 -1.26 5.39 -5.53
N LEU A 116 -0.38 6.16 -6.13
CA LEU A 116 -0.63 7.54 -6.55
C LEU A 116 -0.35 7.63 -8.04
N ASP A 117 -1.15 8.42 -8.76
CA ASP A 117 -0.90 8.71 -10.17
C ASP A 117 0.44 9.40 -10.36
N MET A 118 0.96 9.40 -11.58
CA MET A 118 2.23 10.01 -11.92
C MET A 118 2.28 11.50 -11.52
N ALA A 119 1.20 12.26 -11.80
CA ALA A 119 1.10 13.68 -11.47
C ALA A 119 0.74 13.98 -10.01
N THR A 120 0.39 12.96 -9.22
CA THR A 120 0.03 13.11 -7.80
C THR A 120 1.28 12.96 -6.94
N THR A 121 1.45 13.86 -5.97
CA THR A 121 2.60 13.89 -5.06
C THR A 121 2.20 13.49 -3.65
N GLY A 122 3.18 13.43 -2.74
CA GLY A 122 2.94 13.30 -1.31
C GLY A 122 3.02 11.88 -0.76
N LEU A 123 2.26 11.62 0.28
CA LEU A 123 2.38 10.43 1.10
C LEU A 123 2.12 9.14 0.34
N LEU A 124 3.11 8.30 0.24
CA LEU A 124 2.98 6.91 -0.18
C LEU A 124 3.63 6.00 0.87
N LEU A 125 2.88 5.01 1.29
CA LEU A 125 3.32 4.05 2.30
C LEU A 125 3.83 2.78 1.62
N LEU A 126 4.91 2.21 2.16
CA LEU A 126 5.48 0.97 1.66
C LEU A 126 5.84 0.05 2.84
N THR A 127 5.67 -1.23 2.65
CA THR A 127 6.05 -2.26 3.62
C THR A 127 6.59 -3.51 2.92
N ASN A 128 7.32 -4.35 3.63
CA ASN A 128 7.66 -5.69 3.17
C ASN A 128 6.64 -6.74 3.63
N ASP A 129 5.66 -6.35 4.46
CA ASP A 129 4.58 -7.22 4.92
C ASP A 129 3.35 -7.08 4.02
N GLY A 130 3.07 -8.14 3.25
CA GLY A 130 1.93 -8.16 2.31
C GLY A 130 0.57 -8.27 2.99
N GLU A 131 0.51 -8.73 4.22
CA GLU A 131 -0.74 -8.84 4.97
C GLU A 131 -1.11 -7.46 5.56
N LEU A 132 -0.12 -6.77 6.14
CA LEU A 132 -0.26 -5.40 6.58
C LEU A 132 -0.68 -4.48 5.41
N ALA A 133 0.00 -4.60 4.27
CA ALA A 133 -0.36 -3.82 3.07
C ALA A 133 -1.80 -4.10 2.63
N HIS A 134 -2.20 -5.37 2.60
CA HIS A 134 -3.56 -5.78 2.21
C HIS A 134 -4.60 -5.20 3.17
N LYS A 135 -4.41 -5.34 4.48
CA LYS A 135 -5.36 -4.79 5.47
C LYS A 135 -5.48 -3.27 5.39
N LEU A 136 -4.37 -2.56 5.23
CA LEU A 136 -4.41 -1.09 5.05
C LEU A 136 -5.18 -0.66 3.79
N MET A 137 -5.14 -1.43 2.72
CA MET A 137 -5.80 -1.11 1.45
C MET A 137 -7.25 -1.59 1.37
N HIS A 138 -7.63 -2.59 2.17
CA HIS A 138 -8.93 -3.23 2.03
C HIS A 138 -10.06 -2.25 2.39
N PRO A 139 -11.11 -2.12 1.56
CA PRO A 139 -12.20 -1.17 1.81
C PRO A 139 -12.86 -1.32 3.18
N SER A 140 -12.98 -2.56 3.65
CA SER A 140 -13.60 -2.86 4.96
C SER A 140 -12.83 -2.33 6.17
N THR A 141 -11.57 -1.92 6.01
CA THR A 141 -10.82 -1.25 7.09
C THR A 141 -11.19 0.23 7.23
N GLY A 142 -11.89 0.81 6.28
CA GLY A 142 -12.35 2.19 6.37
C GLY A 142 -11.22 3.23 6.48
N MET A 143 -10.02 2.91 5.98
CA MET A 143 -8.90 3.86 6.01
C MET A 143 -9.17 5.03 5.08
N ASP A 144 -9.34 6.21 5.63
CA ASP A 144 -9.54 7.43 4.86
C ASP A 144 -8.22 8.01 4.31
N ARG A 145 -8.33 8.85 3.30
CA ARG A 145 -7.20 9.52 2.64
C ARG A 145 -7.48 11.00 2.57
N GLU A 146 -6.50 11.80 2.99
CA GLU A 146 -6.61 13.25 2.94
C GLU A 146 -5.63 13.83 1.94
N TYR A 147 -6.11 14.81 1.18
CA TYR A 147 -5.35 15.47 0.14
C TYR A 147 -5.40 16.98 0.28
N ALA A 148 -4.25 17.63 0.06
CA ALA A 148 -4.19 19.05 -0.27
C ALA A 148 -4.32 19.19 -1.78
N VAL A 149 -5.31 19.96 -2.22
CA VAL A 149 -5.70 20.10 -3.62
C VAL A 149 -5.69 21.57 -4.01
N ARG A 150 -5.06 21.90 -5.13
CA ARG A 150 -5.13 23.24 -5.71
C ARG A 150 -5.96 23.20 -6.97
N ILE A 151 -6.99 24.05 -7.02
CA ILE A 151 -7.90 24.20 -8.15
C ILE A 151 -7.87 25.62 -8.71
N ASN A 152 -8.42 25.80 -9.90
CA ASN A 152 -8.38 27.05 -10.66
C ASN A 152 -9.45 28.07 -10.29
N ARG A 153 -10.44 27.70 -9.47
CA ARG A 153 -11.51 28.62 -9.03
C ARG A 153 -11.92 28.37 -7.58
N LYS A 154 -12.46 29.37 -6.91
CA LYS A 154 -13.11 29.16 -5.60
C LYS A 154 -14.47 28.50 -5.83
N LEU A 155 -14.78 27.48 -5.02
CA LEU A 155 -16.08 26.83 -5.05
C LEU A 155 -17.11 27.69 -4.32
N ASP A 156 -18.32 27.74 -4.89
CA ASP A 156 -19.51 28.24 -4.24
C ASP A 156 -20.12 27.17 -3.32
N ASP A 157 -21.14 27.56 -2.55
CA ASP A 157 -21.78 26.66 -1.58
C ASP A 157 -22.50 25.48 -2.27
N ASP A 158 -23.07 25.72 -3.46
CA ASP A 158 -23.75 24.68 -4.24
C ASP A 158 -22.76 23.59 -4.68
N ALA A 159 -21.60 23.95 -5.20
CA ALA A 159 -20.56 23.01 -5.58
C ALA A 159 -20.03 22.24 -4.36
N LEU A 160 -19.85 22.91 -3.21
CA LEU A 160 -19.45 22.26 -1.97
C LEU A 160 -20.50 21.22 -1.52
N GLN A 161 -21.78 21.58 -1.55
CA GLN A 161 -22.87 20.67 -1.20
C GLN A 161 -22.96 19.48 -2.15
N GLN A 162 -22.81 19.68 -3.45
CA GLN A 162 -22.78 18.59 -4.44
C GLN A 162 -21.64 17.62 -4.15
N LEU A 163 -20.45 18.11 -3.88
CA LEU A 163 -19.27 17.26 -3.61
C LEU A 163 -19.38 16.46 -2.30
N LEU A 164 -20.09 16.99 -1.30
CA LEU A 164 -20.34 16.29 -0.02
C LEU A 164 -21.54 15.31 -0.10
N SER A 165 -22.60 15.69 -0.80
CA SER A 165 -23.80 14.86 -0.98
C SER A 165 -23.54 13.70 -1.94
N GLY A 166 -22.69 13.91 -2.93
CA GLY A 166 -22.29 12.96 -3.93
C GLY A 166 -22.71 13.33 -5.35
N VAL A 167 -21.81 13.10 -6.28
CA VAL A 167 -22.02 13.31 -7.72
C VAL A 167 -21.86 11.98 -8.45
N VAL A 168 -22.63 11.80 -9.52
CA VAL A 168 -22.49 10.63 -10.40
C VAL A 168 -21.54 11.00 -11.52
N VAL A 169 -20.42 10.30 -11.62
CA VAL A 169 -19.41 10.49 -12.66
C VAL A 169 -19.16 9.17 -13.37
N GLU A 170 -19.42 9.12 -14.67
CA GLU A 170 -19.28 7.89 -15.48
C GLU A 170 -20.06 6.68 -14.89
N GLY A 171 -21.24 6.93 -14.33
CA GLY A 171 -22.10 5.90 -13.73
C GLY A 171 -21.69 5.50 -12.29
N GLU A 172 -20.64 6.05 -11.72
CA GLU A 172 -20.22 5.82 -10.35
C GLU A 172 -20.59 6.97 -9.45
N GLN A 173 -21.24 6.70 -8.33
CA GLN A 173 -21.46 7.69 -7.29
C GLN A 173 -20.18 7.87 -6.48
N MET A 174 -19.75 9.13 -6.33
CA MET A 174 -18.54 9.52 -5.60
C MET A 174 -18.81 10.76 -4.77
N ARG A 175 -18.12 10.90 -3.64
CA ARG A 175 -18.22 12.08 -2.77
C ARG A 175 -16.96 12.26 -1.94
N PHE A 176 -16.72 13.48 -1.49
CA PHE A 176 -15.81 13.70 -0.37
C PHE A 176 -16.53 13.39 0.96
N SER A 177 -15.79 12.84 1.91
CA SER A 177 -16.26 12.71 3.30
C SER A 177 -16.07 14.03 4.07
N ASP A 178 -15.12 14.87 3.64
CA ASP A 178 -14.89 16.22 4.15
C ASP A 178 -14.23 17.07 3.06
N ILE A 179 -14.57 18.37 3.02
CA ILE A 179 -13.94 19.36 2.15
C ILE A 179 -13.83 20.68 2.89
N ARG A 180 -12.61 21.25 2.94
CA ARG A 180 -12.35 22.52 3.63
C ARG A 180 -11.51 23.42 2.76
N TYR A 181 -11.98 24.66 2.61
CA TYR A 181 -11.19 25.74 2.02
C TYR A 181 -10.03 26.09 2.97
N TYR A 182 -8.84 26.23 2.42
CA TYR A 182 -7.66 26.61 3.18
C TYR A 182 -7.23 28.05 2.91
N ASN A 183 -6.88 28.36 1.66
CA ASN A 183 -6.53 29.70 1.19
C ASN A 183 -6.55 29.78 -0.33
N GLY A 184 -6.37 30.96 -0.87
CA GLY A 184 -6.21 31.13 -2.32
C GLY A 184 -6.31 32.57 -2.77
N SER A 185 -5.81 32.81 -3.98
CA SER A 185 -5.90 34.07 -4.68
C SER A 185 -5.89 33.82 -6.19
N GLU A 186 -6.53 34.69 -6.97
CA GLU A 186 -6.61 34.63 -8.42
C GLU A 186 -7.15 33.30 -8.94
N ASN A 187 -6.29 32.47 -9.52
CA ASN A 187 -6.61 31.15 -10.08
C ASN A 187 -5.97 29.99 -9.28
N ASN A 188 -5.65 30.20 -8.01
CA ASN A 188 -5.00 29.22 -7.16
C ASN A 188 -5.73 29.11 -5.81
N PHE A 189 -6.67 28.18 -5.69
CA PHE A 189 -7.46 27.97 -4.48
C PHE A 189 -7.13 26.61 -3.90
N TRP A 190 -6.69 26.60 -2.63
CA TRP A 190 -6.33 25.38 -1.93
C TRP A 190 -7.47 24.88 -1.07
N TYR A 191 -7.70 23.59 -1.17
CA TYR A 191 -8.65 22.82 -0.36
C TYR A 191 -7.96 21.64 0.29
N HIS A 192 -8.41 21.27 1.47
CA HIS A 192 -8.19 19.95 2.05
C HIS A 192 -9.43 19.11 1.83
N VAL A 193 -9.27 17.89 1.33
CA VAL A 193 -10.38 16.97 1.07
C VAL A 193 -10.07 15.60 1.64
N ALA A 194 -11.08 14.92 2.15
CA ALA A 194 -10.98 13.55 2.63
C ALA A 194 -11.86 12.60 1.82
N LEU A 195 -11.37 11.36 1.63
CA LEU A 195 -12.05 10.27 0.94
C LEU A 195 -11.96 8.99 1.77
N MET A 196 -13.06 8.25 1.85
CA MET A 196 -13.09 6.91 2.45
C MET A 196 -12.64 5.83 1.46
N GLU A 197 -12.78 6.08 0.17
CA GLU A 197 -12.42 5.19 -0.92
C GLU A 197 -11.17 5.71 -1.67
N GLY A 198 -10.76 5.04 -2.70
CA GLY A 198 -9.61 5.44 -3.52
C GLY A 198 -9.83 4.96 -4.96
N LYS A 199 -10.96 5.35 -5.54
CA LYS A 199 -11.26 5.07 -6.94
C LYS A 199 -10.26 5.74 -7.88
N ASN A 200 -10.20 5.27 -9.11
CA ASN A 200 -9.26 5.82 -10.08
C ASN A 200 -9.50 7.32 -10.27
N ARG A 201 -8.45 8.13 -10.03
CA ARG A 201 -8.44 9.59 -10.18
C ARG A 201 -9.62 10.31 -9.49
N GLU A 202 -10.16 9.73 -8.42
CA GLU A 202 -11.41 10.15 -7.76
C GLU A 202 -11.44 11.65 -7.42
N VAL A 203 -10.38 12.17 -6.77
CA VAL A 203 -10.31 13.60 -6.43
C VAL A 203 -10.43 14.49 -7.66
N ARG A 204 -9.76 14.14 -8.78
CA ARG A 204 -9.81 14.93 -10.01
C ARG A 204 -11.19 14.88 -10.66
N ARG A 205 -11.76 13.67 -10.76
CA ARG A 205 -13.09 13.44 -11.32
C ARG A 205 -14.17 14.21 -10.54
N LEU A 206 -14.07 14.24 -9.21
CA LEU A 206 -14.99 14.99 -8.36
C LEU A 206 -14.93 16.50 -8.62
N PHE A 207 -13.74 17.09 -8.68
CA PHE A 207 -13.61 18.53 -8.99
C PHE A 207 -14.01 18.85 -10.43
N ASP A 208 -13.65 18.00 -11.39
CA ASP A 208 -14.04 18.17 -12.79
C ASP A 208 -15.58 18.16 -12.94
N ALA A 209 -16.30 17.35 -12.16
CA ALA A 209 -17.77 17.28 -12.17
C ALA A 209 -18.46 18.59 -11.76
N VAL A 210 -17.81 19.44 -10.98
CA VAL A 210 -18.31 20.77 -10.60
C VAL A 210 -17.62 21.91 -11.37
N GLY A 211 -16.94 21.58 -12.49
CA GLY A 211 -16.31 22.58 -13.37
C GLY A 211 -15.02 23.19 -12.79
N ALA A 212 -14.36 22.51 -11.87
CA ALA A 212 -13.10 22.96 -11.28
C ALA A 212 -11.93 22.06 -11.71
N THR A 213 -10.84 22.63 -12.19
CA THR A 213 -9.66 21.87 -12.66
C THR A 213 -8.59 21.77 -11.58
N VAL A 214 -8.17 20.54 -11.26
CA VAL A 214 -7.10 20.28 -10.30
C VAL A 214 -5.73 20.48 -10.93
N SER A 215 -5.00 21.51 -10.50
CA SER A 215 -3.65 21.82 -10.96
C SER A 215 -2.56 21.17 -10.10
N ARG A 216 -2.77 21.01 -8.79
CA ARG A 216 -1.87 20.29 -7.88
C ARG A 216 -2.66 19.37 -6.96
N LEU A 217 -2.12 18.17 -6.72
CA LEU A 217 -2.71 17.17 -5.84
C LEU A 217 -1.60 16.53 -5.01
N LYS A 218 -1.73 16.62 -3.69
CA LYS A 218 -0.76 16.05 -2.75
C LYS A 218 -1.49 15.27 -1.68
N ARG A 219 -1.24 13.96 -1.56
CA ARG A 219 -1.77 13.20 -0.42
C ARG A 219 -0.97 13.54 0.83
N VAL A 220 -1.66 13.97 1.88
CA VAL A 220 -1.05 14.41 3.13
C VAL A 220 -1.27 13.45 4.28
N ARG A 221 -2.33 12.62 4.23
CA ARG A 221 -2.63 11.59 5.23
C ARG A 221 -3.20 10.31 4.59
N TYR A 222 -2.97 9.20 5.24
CA TYR A 222 -3.54 7.89 4.93
C TYR A 222 -3.84 7.16 6.24
N GLY A 223 -5.12 7.03 6.60
CA GLY A 223 -5.50 6.55 7.92
C GLY A 223 -4.77 7.36 9.02
N PRO A 224 -4.17 6.71 9.99
CA PRO A 224 -3.44 7.41 11.06
C PRO A 224 -2.10 8.01 10.61
N VAL A 225 -1.58 7.68 9.43
CA VAL A 225 -0.25 8.11 9.00
C VAL A 225 -0.30 9.46 8.30
N ILE A 226 0.43 10.44 8.81
CA ILE A 226 0.61 11.76 8.20
C ILE A 226 1.92 11.84 7.44
N LEU A 227 1.97 12.71 6.44
CA LEU A 227 3.21 13.08 5.77
C LEU A 227 3.98 14.08 6.66
N PRO A 228 5.16 13.70 7.21
CA PRO A 228 5.92 14.61 8.05
C PRO A 228 6.38 15.84 7.27
N SER A 229 6.29 17.03 7.89
CA SER A 229 6.68 18.30 7.26
C SER A 229 8.16 18.37 6.89
N TRP A 230 9.01 17.69 7.65
CA TRP A 230 10.46 17.62 7.41
C TRP A 230 10.85 16.66 6.28
N LEU A 231 9.93 15.79 5.81
CA LEU A 231 10.22 14.85 4.75
C LEU A 231 10.03 15.52 3.38
N THR A 232 11.12 15.89 2.76
CA THR A 232 11.10 16.59 1.47
C THR A 232 10.65 15.70 0.32
N VAL A 233 10.21 16.31 -0.78
CA VAL A 233 9.74 15.59 -1.98
C VAL A 233 10.86 14.70 -2.53
N GLY A 234 10.50 13.47 -2.91
CA GLY A 234 11.42 12.45 -3.39
C GLY A 234 12.16 11.69 -2.28
N GLN A 235 12.02 12.08 -1.02
CA GLN A 235 12.67 11.40 0.09
C GLN A 235 11.74 10.41 0.82
N TRP A 236 12.36 9.44 1.45
CA TRP A 236 11.69 8.45 2.29
C TRP A 236 12.33 8.40 3.69
N ALA A 237 11.58 7.92 4.65
CA ALA A 237 12.05 7.59 5.99
C ALA A 237 11.44 6.28 6.48
N SER A 238 12.18 5.54 7.29
CA SER A 238 11.63 4.39 8.01
C SER A 238 10.76 4.88 9.15
N MET A 239 9.59 4.27 9.30
CA MET A 239 8.71 4.52 10.44
C MET A 239 9.36 3.98 11.72
N GLN A 240 9.10 4.62 12.86
CA GLN A 240 9.52 4.13 14.16
C GLN A 240 8.87 2.79 14.50
N LEU A 241 9.57 1.94 15.24
CA LEU A 241 9.03 0.62 15.63
C LEU A 241 7.73 0.73 16.42
N ASP A 242 7.62 1.71 17.30
CA ASP A 242 6.42 1.91 18.08
C ASP A 242 5.22 2.33 17.23
N ASP A 243 5.45 3.11 16.18
CA ASP A 243 4.41 3.45 15.21
C ASP A 243 3.98 2.20 14.41
N ILE A 244 4.92 1.35 14.01
CA ILE A 244 4.61 0.07 13.36
C ILE A 244 3.77 -0.81 14.28
N ARG A 245 4.15 -0.96 15.57
CA ARG A 245 3.38 -1.73 16.56
C ARG A 245 1.96 -1.19 16.74
N ARG A 246 1.81 0.16 16.79
CA ARG A 246 0.50 0.81 16.89
C ARG A 246 -0.37 0.51 15.66
N LEU A 247 0.20 0.50 14.45
CA LEU A 247 -0.52 0.12 13.24
C LEU A 247 -1.00 -1.34 13.28
N TYR A 248 -0.13 -2.28 13.71
CA TYR A 248 -0.54 -3.68 13.89
C TYR A 248 -1.69 -3.82 14.89
N LYS A 249 -1.58 -3.12 16.04
CA LYS A 249 -2.64 -3.11 17.06
C LYS A 249 -3.95 -2.54 16.51
N LEU A 250 -3.91 -1.39 15.83
CA LEU A 250 -5.09 -0.78 15.21
C LEU A 250 -5.78 -1.74 14.23
N LEU A 251 -5.00 -2.47 13.43
CA LEU A 251 -5.49 -3.43 12.44
C LEU A 251 -5.83 -4.81 13.05
N ARG A 252 -5.73 -4.95 14.38
CA ARG A 252 -5.95 -6.24 15.08
C ARG A 252 -5.12 -7.38 14.47
N MET A 253 -3.86 -7.06 14.15
CA MET A 253 -2.91 -8.04 13.61
C MET A 253 -1.96 -8.52 14.71
N PRO A 254 -1.56 -9.80 14.68
CA PRO A 254 -0.52 -10.28 15.58
C PRO A 254 0.80 -9.57 15.24
N THR A 255 1.43 -8.98 16.23
CA THR A 255 2.75 -8.37 16.07
C THR A 255 3.79 -9.47 15.92
N ALA A 256 4.53 -9.48 14.82
CA ALA A 256 5.57 -10.49 14.63
C ALA A 256 6.63 -10.39 15.73
N LYS A 257 6.97 -11.52 16.37
CA LYS A 257 7.99 -11.58 17.45
C LYS A 257 9.35 -10.99 17.04
N SER A 258 9.65 -10.97 15.75
CA SER A 258 10.88 -10.38 15.18
C SER A 258 10.92 -8.84 15.20
N VAL A 259 9.81 -8.15 15.48
CA VAL A 259 9.81 -6.68 15.65
C VAL A 259 10.59 -6.27 16.90
N ASP A 260 10.79 -7.20 17.84
CA ASP A 260 11.27 -6.87 19.17
C ASP A 260 12.79 -6.79 19.36
N SER A 261 13.62 -7.45 18.58
CA SER A 261 15.04 -7.52 18.93
C SER A 261 16.07 -7.13 17.88
N GLN A 262 15.87 -7.42 16.61
CA GLN A 262 16.91 -7.19 15.58
C GLN A 262 16.67 -5.93 14.72
N ALA A 263 15.42 -5.53 14.52
CA ALA A 263 15.09 -4.34 13.74
C ALA A 263 15.55 -3.05 14.41
N ALA A 264 15.48 -2.97 15.75
CA ALA A 264 15.93 -1.82 16.51
C ALA A 264 17.45 -1.54 16.38
N GLN A 265 18.28 -2.57 16.27
CA GLN A 265 19.73 -2.40 16.10
C GLN A 265 20.11 -2.03 14.65
N ARG A 266 19.33 -2.44 13.66
CA ARG A 266 19.60 -2.15 12.23
C ARG A 266 19.08 -0.79 11.79
N LEU A 267 17.98 -0.32 12.38
CA LEU A 267 17.40 1.00 12.13
C LEU A 267 18.30 2.16 12.58
N LYS A 268 19.25 1.94 13.48
CA LYS A 268 20.25 2.97 13.90
C LYS A 268 21.09 3.55 12.74
N ARG A 269 21.11 2.89 11.58
CA ARG A 269 21.85 3.33 10.37
C ARG A 269 20.95 3.82 9.24
N SER A 270 19.64 3.75 9.35
CA SER A 270 18.70 4.22 8.33
C SER A 270 18.15 5.60 8.67
N LYS A 271 17.57 6.29 7.69
CA LYS A 271 16.83 7.54 7.89
C LYS A 271 15.53 7.21 8.65
N VAL A 272 15.60 7.04 9.95
CA VAL A 272 14.42 6.83 10.80
C VAL A 272 13.73 8.16 11.03
N ALA A 273 12.40 8.15 10.99
CA ALA A 273 11.59 9.30 11.33
C ALA A 273 11.95 9.78 12.76
N LYS A 274 12.29 11.06 12.90
CA LYS A 274 12.70 11.65 14.19
C LYS A 274 11.53 11.76 15.16
N THR A 275 10.33 11.86 14.64
CA THR A 275 9.07 11.97 15.38
C THR A 275 8.08 10.92 14.88
N SER A 276 7.06 10.62 15.68
CA SER A 276 5.95 9.76 15.22
C SER A 276 5.33 10.31 13.93
N CYS A 277 5.04 9.41 13.01
CA CYS A 277 4.27 9.71 11.80
C CYS A 277 2.77 9.43 12.00
N LEU A 278 2.35 9.03 13.21
CA LEU A 278 0.96 8.75 13.52
C LEU A 278 0.29 9.90 14.24
N VAL A 279 -0.95 10.14 13.86
CA VAL A 279 -1.90 10.98 14.60
C VAL A 279 -2.92 10.10 15.33
N PRO A 280 -3.63 10.62 16.35
CA PRO A 280 -4.78 9.93 16.92
C PRO A 280 -5.74 9.51 15.81
N TYR A 281 -6.18 8.27 15.88
CA TYR A 281 -7.10 7.69 14.90
C TYR A 281 -8.14 6.86 15.65
N PRO A 282 -9.42 6.96 15.28
CA PRO A 282 -10.47 6.20 15.94
C PRO A 282 -10.24 4.69 15.77
N ASP A 283 -10.71 3.91 16.73
CA ASP A 283 -10.71 2.46 16.61
C ASP A 283 -11.51 2.04 15.38
N LEU A 284 -10.99 1.02 14.70
CA LEU A 284 -11.68 0.48 13.55
C LEU A 284 -12.96 -0.24 14.00
N PRO A 285 -14.06 -0.13 13.22
CA PRO A 285 -15.33 -0.76 13.57
C PRO A 285 -15.14 -2.26 13.83
N GLU A 286 -15.83 -2.76 14.82
CA GLU A 286 -15.93 -4.20 15.05
C GLU A 286 -16.71 -4.84 13.91
N ARG A 287 -16.23 -6.00 13.46
CA ARG A 287 -16.87 -6.79 12.42
C ARG A 287 -17.71 -7.87 13.03
#